data_50c75148445147ef81c226441aac1753
#
_entry.id   50c75148445147ef81c226441aac1753
#
_cell.length_a   1.000
_cell.length_b   1.000
_cell.length_c   1.000
_cell.angle_alpha   90.00
_cell.angle_beta   90.00
_cell.angle_gamma   90.00
#
_symmetry.space_group_name_H-M   'P 1'
#
loop_
_entity.id
_entity.type
_entity.pdbx_description
1 polymer ?
#
loop_
_entity_poly.entity_id
_entity_poly.type
_entity_poly.pdbx_seq_one_letter_code
_entity_poly.pdbx_strand_id
1 'polypeptide(L)'
;MILALETSTPRASLALFDNGAVVWESDFTTARAHNAKIFEPVAEALKIAGDALELIAVGIGPGSYSGVRVGISVANGLGLAREIPVIGVSSLSAFSEASCTVISD
;
A
#
# COMPACT_ATOMS: atom_id res chain seq x y z
N MET A 1 -7.59 10.91 -1.77
CA MET A 1 -7.39 9.72 -0.93
C MET A 1 -6.02 9.10 -1.16
N ILE A 2 -5.49 8.49 -0.12
CA ILE A 2 -4.19 7.84 -0.16
C ILE A 2 -4.39 6.36 0.11
N LEU A 3 -3.84 5.50 -0.74
CA LEU A 3 -3.86 4.06 -0.51
C LEU A 3 -2.53 3.65 0.11
N ALA A 4 -2.59 3.04 1.27
CA ALA A 4 -1.40 2.56 1.97
C ALA A 4 -1.35 1.04 1.93
N LEU A 5 -0.18 0.50 1.60
CA LEU A 5 0.05 -0.94 1.52
C LEU A 5 1.17 -1.33 2.45
N GLU A 6 0.95 -2.34 3.27
CA GLU A 6 1.99 -2.86 4.13
C GLU A 6 2.04 -4.37 3.97
N THR A 7 3.10 -4.88 3.36
CA THR A 7 3.26 -6.31 3.11
C THR A 7 4.57 -6.85 3.67
N SER A 8 5.24 -6.08 4.52
CA SER A 8 6.56 -6.47 5.02
C SER A 8 6.48 -7.50 6.15
N THR A 9 5.29 -7.80 6.64
CA THR A 9 5.10 -8.80 7.68
C THR A 9 4.14 -9.86 7.16
N PRO A 10 4.06 -11.03 7.84
CA PRO A 10 3.11 -12.06 7.41
C PRO A 10 1.67 -11.58 7.42
N ARG A 11 1.37 -10.54 8.19
CA ARG A 11 0.03 -9.97 8.19
C ARG A 11 0.05 -8.70 7.36
N ALA A 12 -0.43 -8.80 6.14
CA ALA A 12 -0.48 -7.67 5.24
C ALA A 12 -1.70 -6.81 5.53
N SER A 13 -1.59 -5.53 5.27
CA SER A 13 -2.72 -4.64 5.47
C SER A 13 -2.76 -3.58 4.39
N LEU A 14 -3.96 -3.13 4.10
CA LEU A 14 -4.22 -2.03 3.19
C LEU A 14 -5.16 -1.07 3.89
N ALA A 15 -5.01 0.20 3.57
CA ALA A 15 -5.90 1.22 4.15
C ALA A 15 -6.07 2.36 3.18
N LEU A 16 -7.24 2.98 3.22
CA LEU A 16 -7.49 4.21 2.49
C LEU A 16 -7.61 5.35 3.49
N PHE A 17 -6.89 6.42 3.23
CA PHE A 17 -6.91 7.62 4.07
C PHE A 17 -7.52 8.76 3.28
N ASP A 18 -8.35 9.55 3.96
CA ASP A 18 -8.91 10.75 3.39
C ASP A 18 -8.86 11.83 4.47
N ASN A 19 -8.16 12.93 4.16
CA ASN A 19 -7.97 14.02 5.11
C ASN A 19 -7.35 13.55 6.43
N GLY A 20 -6.43 12.60 6.34
CA GLY A 20 -5.73 12.11 7.52
C GLY A 20 -6.46 11.09 8.34
N ALA A 21 -7.65 10.70 7.93
CA ALA A 21 -8.43 9.68 8.65
C ALA A 21 -8.57 8.42 7.83
N VAL A 22 -8.57 7.27 8.50
CA VAL A 22 -8.76 6.00 7.82
C VAL A 22 -10.24 5.86 7.50
N VAL A 23 -10.55 5.70 6.22
CA VAL A 23 -11.94 5.53 5.79
C VAL A 23 -12.26 4.10 5.38
N TRP A 24 -11.24 3.28 5.22
CA TRP A 24 -11.40 1.87 4.87
C TRP A 24 -10.12 1.15 5.18
N GLU A 25 -10.19 -0.08 5.63
CA GLU A 25 -8.99 -0.87 5.83
C GLU A 25 -9.31 -2.35 5.72
N SER A 26 -8.28 -3.13 5.40
CA SER A 26 -8.39 -4.56 5.27
C SER A 26 -7.05 -5.17 5.64
N ASP A 27 -7.07 -6.29 6.35
CA ASP A 27 -5.83 -7.00 6.58
C ASP A 27 -6.06 -8.49 6.33
N PHE A 28 -4.98 -9.19 6.03
CA PHE A 28 -5.06 -10.60 5.70
C PHE A 28 -3.71 -11.24 5.94
N THR A 29 -3.73 -12.55 6.13
CA THR A 29 -2.52 -13.31 6.35
C THR A 29 -1.92 -13.71 5.01
N THR A 30 -0.62 -13.49 4.86
CA THR A 30 0.05 -13.75 3.58
C THR A 30 0.95 -14.96 3.65
N ALA A 31 0.53 -16.00 4.35
CA ALA A 31 1.42 -17.11 4.65
C ALA A 31 2.08 -17.73 3.43
N ARG A 32 1.31 -18.07 2.43
CA ARG A 32 1.88 -18.74 1.26
C ARG A 32 1.43 -18.21 -0.07
N ALA A 33 0.20 -17.77 -0.15
CA ALA A 33 -0.37 -17.34 -1.42
C ALA A 33 -0.62 -15.84 -1.39
N HIS A 34 0.27 -15.10 -0.75
CA HIS A 34 0.02 -13.67 -0.56
C HIS A 34 -0.09 -12.91 -1.88
N ASN A 35 0.62 -13.36 -2.91
CA ASN A 35 0.54 -12.66 -4.19
C ASN A 35 -0.87 -12.62 -4.73
N ALA A 36 -1.58 -13.73 -4.59
CA ALA A 36 -2.95 -13.77 -5.09
C ALA A 36 -3.91 -13.04 -4.18
N LYS A 37 -3.68 -13.13 -2.87
CA LYS A 37 -4.63 -12.58 -1.91
C LYS A 37 -4.64 -11.07 -1.88
N ILE A 38 -3.58 -10.42 -2.32
CA ILE A 38 -3.53 -8.97 -2.27
C ILE A 38 -4.45 -8.32 -3.29
N PHE A 39 -4.75 -9.02 -4.40
CA PHE A 39 -5.48 -8.38 -5.49
C PHE A 39 -6.94 -8.12 -5.16
N GLU A 40 -7.55 -8.97 -4.34
CA GLU A 40 -8.95 -8.78 -4.01
C GLU A 40 -9.18 -7.50 -3.18
N PRO A 41 -8.47 -7.31 -2.06
CA PRO A 41 -8.65 -6.06 -1.31
C PRO A 41 -8.15 -4.83 -2.06
N VAL A 42 -7.14 -4.97 -2.92
CA VAL A 42 -6.69 -3.84 -3.72
C VAL A 42 -7.81 -3.42 -4.67
N ALA A 43 -8.46 -4.38 -5.32
CA ALA A 43 -9.57 -4.04 -6.22
C ALA A 43 -10.69 -3.35 -5.48
N GLU A 44 -10.98 -3.79 -4.27
CA GLU A 44 -12.01 -3.17 -3.46
C GLU A 44 -11.64 -1.73 -3.11
N ALA A 45 -10.39 -1.52 -2.70
CA ALA A 45 -9.93 -0.18 -2.35
C ALA A 45 -10.02 0.75 -3.54
N LEU A 46 -9.62 0.28 -4.72
CA LEU A 46 -9.67 1.11 -5.92
C LEU A 46 -11.11 1.48 -6.28
N LYS A 47 -12.03 0.55 -6.07
CA LYS A 47 -13.42 0.82 -6.34
C LYS A 47 -13.96 1.91 -5.41
N ILE A 48 -13.57 1.85 -4.15
CA ILE A 48 -14.01 2.85 -3.17
C ILE A 48 -13.41 4.22 -3.47
N ALA A 49 -12.11 4.25 -3.73
CA ALA A 49 -11.41 5.52 -3.94
C ALA A 49 -11.76 6.17 -5.28
N GLY A 50 -11.91 5.34 -6.31
CA GLY A 50 -12.22 5.87 -7.63
C GLY A 50 -11.21 6.91 -8.09
N ASP A 51 -11.69 8.02 -8.60
CA ASP A 51 -10.84 9.09 -9.09
C ASP A 51 -10.27 9.94 -7.97
N ALA A 52 -10.69 9.72 -6.73
CA ALA A 52 -10.15 10.48 -5.61
C ALA A 52 -8.78 9.98 -5.17
N LEU A 53 -8.33 8.84 -5.69
CA LEU A 53 -7.02 8.32 -5.34
C LEU A 53 -5.93 9.19 -5.96
N GLU A 54 -5.06 9.72 -5.12
CA GLU A 54 -4.05 10.67 -5.58
C GLU A 54 -2.63 10.28 -5.20
N LEU A 55 -2.46 9.27 -4.33
CA LEU A 55 -1.15 8.90 -3.84
C LEU A 55 -1.20 7.47 -3.34
N ILE A 56 -0.12 6.72 -3.57
CA ILE A 56 0.03 5.38 -3.01
C ILE A 56 1.24 5.39 -2.11
N ALA A 57 1.08 4.93 -0.87
CA ALA A 57 2.16 4.78 0.07
C ALA A 57 2.39 3.29 0.32
N VAL A 58 3.64 2.86 0.27
CA VAL A 58 3.95 1.44 0.46
C VAL A 58 5.03 1.31 1.53
N GLY A 59 4.82 0.39 2.46
CA GLY A 59 5.79 0.12 3.50
C GLY A 59 7.01 -0.58 2.92
N ILE A 60 8.20 -0.05 3.19
CA ILE A 60 9.44 -0.59 2.65
C ILE A 60 10.28 -1.28 3.71
N GLY A 61 9.71 -1.55 4.85
CA GLY A 61 10.40 -2.29 5.90
C GLY A 61 10.78 -1.42 7.05
N PRO A 62 11.51 -1.99 7.99
CA PRO A 62 12.12 -3.31 7.95
C PRO A 62 11.11 -4.44 8.03
N GLY A 63 11.46 -5.59 7.48
CA GLY A 63 10.59 -6.75 7.50
C GLY A 63 11.00 -7.75 6.44
N SER A 64 10.07 -8.57 6.03
CA SER A 64 10.31 -9.60 5.03
C SER A 64 10.70 -8.97 3.69
N TYR A 65 11.87 -9.34 3.19
CA TYR A 65 12.34 -8.81 1.91
C TYR A 65 11.37 -9.13 0.76
N SER A 66 10.90 -10.37 0.72
CA SER A 66 10.00 -10.76 -0.36
C SER A 66 8.65 -10.08 -0.23
N GLY A 67 8.17 -9.90 1.01
CA GLY A 67 6.92 -9.19 1.23
C GLY A 67 7.01 -7.74 0.79
N VAL A 68 8.11 -7.08 1.13
CA VAL A 68 8.33 -5.69 0.72
C VAL A 68 8.31 -5.58 -0.80
N ARG A 69 8.96 -6.52 -1.48
CA ARG A 69 9.01 -6.49 -2.93
C ARG A 69 7.64 -6.65 -3.56
N VAL A 70 6.79 -7.50 -2.99
CA VAL A 70 5.43 -7.65 -3.49
C VAL A 70 4.68 -6.33 -3.38
N GLY A 71 4.76 -5.67 -2.22
CA GLY A 71 4.07 -4.41 -2.03
C GLY A 71 4.55 -3.33 -2.99
N ILE A 72 5.87 -3.21 -3.15
CA ILE A 72 6.43 -2.21 -4.05
C ILE A 72 6.00 -2.50 -5.49
N SER A 73 6.02 -3.76 -5.88
CA SER A 73 5.64 -4.14 -7.24
C SER A 73 4.18 -3.79 -7.52
N VAL A 74 3.29 -4.11 -6.58
CA VAL A 74 1.88 -3.79 -6.74
C VAL A 74 1.68 -2.27 -6.77
N ALA A 75 2.35 -1.56 -5.85
CA ALA A 75 2.19 -0.11 -5.78
C ALA A 75 2.67 0.56 -7.06
N ASN A 76 3.82 0.14 -7.57
CA ASN A 76 4.35 0.73 -8.81
C ASN A 76 3.45 0.44 -10.00
N GLY A 77 2.90 -0.77 -10.07
CA GLY A 77 1.98 -1.09 -11.14
C GLY A 77 0.73 -0.22 -11.11
N LEU A 78 0.18 -0.01 -9.93
CA LEU A 78 -0.98 0.84 -9.77
C LEU A 78 -0.65 2.29 -10.08
N GLY A 79 0.50 2.77 -9.64
CA GLY A 79 0.91 4.14 -9.90
C GLY A 79 1.06 4.40 -11.38
N LEU A 80 1.63 3.45 -12.11
CA LEU A 80 1.78 3.59 -13.55
C LEU A 80 0.42 3.58 -14.24
N ALA A 81 -0.44 2.65 -13.85
CA ALA A 81 -1.74 2.51 -14.48
C ALA A 81 -2.63 3.74 -14.26
N ARG A 82 -2.51 4.35 -13.10
CA ARG A 82 -3.35 5.49 -12.74
C ARG A 82 -2.64 6.83 -12.85
N GLU A 83 -1.34 6.80 -13.17
CA GLU A 83 -0.54 8.01 -13.32
C GLU A 83 -0.54 8.84 -12.04
N ILE A 84 -0.33 8.16 -10.92
CA ILE A 84 -0.25 8.82 -9.62
C ILE A 84 1.07 8.44 -8.95
N PRO A 85 1.58 9.30 -8.06
CA PRO A 85 2.87 9.02 -7.42
C PRO A 85 2.81 7.91 -6.39
N VAL A 86 3.95 7.26 -6.20
CA VAL A 86 4.12 6.19 -5.21
C VAL A 86 5.26 6.61 -4.30
N ILE A 87 5.05 6.54 -2.99
CA ILE A 87 6.10 6.84 -2.03
C ILE A 87 6.35 5.63 -1.14
N GLY A 88 7.59 5.50 -0.68
CA GLY A 88 7.95 4.46 0.27
C GLY A 88 7.97 5.04 1.67
N VAL A 89 7.48 4.26 2.63
CA VAL A 89 7.43 4.67 4.03
C VAL A 89 8.13 3.58 4.84
N SER A 90 9.08 3.98 5.71
CA SER A 90 9.85 2.99 6.45
C SER A 90 9.00 2.17 7.41
N SER A 91 7.83 2.66 7.76
CA SER A 91 6.90 1.91 8.59
C SER A 91 5.53 2.56 8.46
N LEU A 92 4.47 1.76 8.36
CA LEU A 92 3.14 2.35 8.29
C LEU A 92 2.75 3.02 9.61
N SER A 93 3.32 2.57 10.72
CA SER A 93 3.04 3.25 11.98
C SER A 93 3.65 4.64 11.99
N ALA A 94 4.67 4.88 11.16
CA ALA A 94 5.28 6.20 11.02
C ALA A 94 4.64 7.00 9.90
N PHE A 95 3.59 6.49 9.31
CA PHE A 95 2.95 7.13 8.17
C PHE A 95 2.53 8.56 8.50
N SER A 96 2.01 8.78 9.69
CA SER A 96 1.58 10.09 10.10
C SER A 96 2.75 11.02 10.42
N GLU A 97 3.96 10.49 10.47
CA GLU A 97 5.13 11.29 10.79
C GLU A 97 5.91 11.71 9.56
N ALA A 98 5.41 11.37 8.41
CA ALA A 98 5.95 11.84 7.14
C ALA A 98 7.40 11.47 6.88
N SER A 99 7.83 10.33 7.37
CA SER A 99 9.17 9.85 7.06
C SER A 99 9.08 9.06 5.75
N CYS A 100 9.04 9.75 4.64
CA CYS A 100 8.77 9.14 3.35
C CYS A 100 9.93 9.26 2.38
N THR A 101 10.06 8.27 1.53
CA THR A 101 11.05 8.27 0.46
C THR A 101 10.34 7.99 -0.86
N VAL A 102 10.58 8.83 -1.85
CA VAL A 102 10.02 8.59 -3.18
C VAL A 102 10.73 7.39 -3.77
N ILE A 103 9.96 6.40 -4.19
CA ILE A 103 10.53 5.22 -4.78
C ILE A 103 10.36 5.19 -6.24
N SER A 104 10.58 5.89 -6.91
CA SER A 104 10.70 5.89 -8.23
C SER A 104 9.88 5.79 -9.04
N ASP A 105 9.94 6.09 -9.83
CA ASP A 105 9.42 6.14 -10.78
C ASP A 105 9.88 6.06 -11.75
#